data_afa3f1ba49e069de40903461a873dad6
#
_entry.id   afa3f1ba49e069de40903461a873dad6
#
_cell.length_a   1.000
_cell.length_b   1.000
_cell.length_c   1.000
_cell.angle_alpha   90.00
_cell.angle_beta   90.00
_cell.angle_gamma   90.00
#
_symmetry.space_group_name_H-M   'P 1'
#
loop_
_entity.id
_entity.type
_entity.pdbx_description
1 polymer ?
#
loop_
_entity_poly.entity_id
_entity_poly.type
_entity_poly.pdbx_seq_one_letter_code
_entity_poly.pdbx_strand_id
1 'polypeptide(L)'
;SSLVGSEMCIRDSALPSPFFVLATQNPIELEGTFPLPEAQLDRFLFKINVNRTPADVLTRIVLNREMGVEPEISPVLNAQELLELMQMARNVAIPEVVADYIGRLVNATHPGESEASGGVKYGASPRAALGLAAAAKARALRHGRAFCSFEDVQAVIHPVLEHRILLNHTARLDGQTPAAVINRLVREIPAQNKPLPDSLAAAKIH
;
A
#
# COMPACT_ATOMS: atom_id res chain seq x y z
N SER A 1 -23.29 29.09 18.67
CA SER A 1 -22.75 28.43 19.86
C SER A 1 -23.32 27.01 20.08
N SER A 2 -23.38 26.20 19.04
CA SER A 2 -24.00 24.85 19.12
C SER A 2 -23.14 23.74 18.48
N LEU A 3 -21.91 24.06 18.10
CA LEU A 3 -21.00 23.06 17.47
C LEU A 3 -19.98 22.43 18.42
N VAL A 4 -19.90 22.88 19.67
CA VAL A 4 -18.93 22.40 20.65
C VAL A 4 -19.35 21.06 21.28
N GLY A 5 -20.65 20.74 21.28
CA GLY A 5 -21.17 19.51 21.90
C GLY A 5 -21.00 18.22 21.08
N SER A 6 -20.93 18.33 19.75
CA SER A 6 -20.84 17.14 18.89
C SER A 6 -19.41 16.60 18.73
N GLU A 7 -18.40 17.45 18.79
CA GLU A 7 -17.00 17.00 18.73
C GLU A 7 -16.51 16.32 20.02
N MET A 8 -17.06 16.68 21.18
CA MET A 8 -16.68 16.07 22.46
C MET A 8 -17.22 14.63 22.58
N CYS A 9 -18.42 14.35 22.06
CA CYS A 9 -18.99 12.99 22.13
C CYS A 9 -18.28 11.96 21.23
N ILE A 10 -17.60 12.40 20.18
CA ILE A 10 -16.86 11.48 19.25
C ILE A 10 -15.49 11.10 19.83
N ARG A 11 -14.90 11.92 20.72
CA ARG A 11 -13.57 11.64 21.29
C ARG A 11 -13.57 10.61 22.42
N ASP A 12 -14.69 10.41 23.09
CA ASP A 12 -14.76 9.61 24.31
C ASP A 12 -15.31 8.19 24.12
N SER A 13 -15.72 7.82 22.89
CA SER A 13 -16.16 6.46 22.60
C SER A 13 -14.98 5.60 22.18
N ALA A 14 -14.50 4.72 23.07
CA ALA A 14 -13.51 3.72 22.74
C ALA A 14 -14.08 2.75 21.69
N LEU A 15 -13.43 2.70 20.53
CA LEU A 15 -13.77 1.72 19.51
C LEU A 15 -13.27 0.33 19.93
N PRO A 16 -14.06 -0.74 19.67
CA PRO A 16 -13.61 -2.09 19.99
C PRO A 16 -12.34 -2.43 19.21
N SER A 17 -11.41 -3.16 19.84
CA SER A 17 -10.19 -3.63 19.20
C SER A 17 -10.35 -5.10 18.77
N PRO A 18 -9.90 -5.47 17.56
CA PRO A 18 -9.24 -4.67 16.52
C PRO A 18 -10.24 -3.81 15.73
N PHE A 19 -9.85 -2.59 15.37
CA PHE A 19 -10.66 -1.68 14.57
C PHE A 19 -10.03 -1.47 13.19
N PHE A 20 -10.83 -1.65 12.13
CA PHE A 20 -10.44 -1.45 10.74
C PHE A 20 -11.42 -0.52 10.03
N VAL A 21 -10.89 0.31 9.14
CA VAL A 21 -11.69 1.11 8.22
C VAL A 21 -11.50 0.56 6.80
N LEU A 22 -12.58 0.09 6.21
CA LEU A 22 -12.65 -0.27 4.80
C LEU A 22 -13.56 0.75 4.11
N ALA A 23 -13.09 1.33 3.02
CA ALA A 23 -13.87 2.26 2.21
C ALA A 23 -13.82 1.83 0.74
N THR A 24 -14.93 1.98 0.04
CA THR A 24 -15.02 1.73 -1.40
C THR A 24 -15.25 3.05 -2.14
N GLN A 25 -14.68 3.15 -3.32
CA GLN A 25 -14.94 4.23 -4.28
C GLN A 25 -15.39 3.63 -5.60
N ASN A 26 -16.54 4.06 -6.10
CA ASN A 26 -16.98 3.70 -7.44
C ASN A 26 -16.64 4.85 -8.40
N PRO A 27 -15.72 4.67 -9.37
CA PRO A 27 -15.35 5.74 -10.29
C PRO A 27 -16.51 6.19 -11.20
N ILE A 28 -17.55 5.34 -11.39
CA ILE A 28 -18.71 5.65 -12.25
C ILE A 28 -19.66 6.62 -11.53
N GLU A 29 -19.70 6.60 -10.20
CA GLU A 29 -20.59 7.46 -9.39
C GLU A 29 -19.96 8.82 -9.02
N LEU A 30 -18.80 9.17 -9.60
CA LEU A 30 -18.13 10.45 -9.34
C LEU A 30 -18.86 11.67 -9.96
N GLU A 31 -19.85 11.46 -10.82
CA GLU A 31 -20.76 12.54 -11.26
C GLU A 31 -21.70 12.92 -10.11
N GLY A 32 -21.33 13.96 -9.35
CA GLY A 32 -22.12 14.49 -8.22
C GLY A 32 -21.57 14.20 -6.83
N THR A 33 -20.48 13.44 -6.69
CA THR A 33 -19.79 13.23 -5.40
C THR A 33 -18.39 13.84 -5.44
N PHE A 34 -17.96 14.45 -4.33
CA PHE A 34 -16.60 14.95 -4.20
C PHE A 34 -15.65 13.77 -3.90
N PRO A 35 -14.57 13.57 -4.67
CA PRO A 35 -13.56 12.59 -4.32
C PRO A 35 -12.96 12.92 -2.96
N LEU A 36 -12.56 11.88 -2.20
CA LEU A 36 -11.85 12.09 -0.93
C LEU A 36 -10.61 12.95 -1.19
N PRO A 37 -10.39 14.00 -0.37
CA PRO A 37 -9.17 14.78 -0.46
C PRO A 37 -7.92 13.92 -0.32
N GLU A 38 -6.87 14.26 -1.05
CA GLU A 38 -5.61 13.52 -1.10
C GLU A 38 -4.99 13.30 0.28
N ALA A 39 -5.11 14.31 1.18
CA ALA A 39 -4.66 14.21 2.56
C ALA A 39 -5.43 13.17 3.40
N GLN A 40 -6.66 12.84 3.02
CA GLN A 40 -7.44 11.78 3.66
C GLN A 40 -7.07 10.42 3.08
N LEU A 41 -6.81 10.33 1.77
CA LEU A 41 -6.33 9.10 1.13
C LEU A 41 -4.97 8.65 1.67
N ASP A 42 -4.04 9.58 1.96
CA ASP A 42 -2.73 9.27 2.56
C ASP A 42 -2.83 8.53 3.91
N ARG A 43 -3.96 8.64 4.62
CA ARG A 43 -4.18 7.95 5.89
C ARG A 43 -4.52 6.47 5.74
N PHE A 44 -5.01 6.03 4.58
CA PHE A 44 -5.27 4.62 4.30
C PHE A 44 -3.95 3.88 4.04
N LEU A 45 -3.79 2.70 4.63
CA LEU A 45 -2.60 1.89 4.43
C LEU A 45 -2.46 1.44 2.97
N PHE A 46 -3.55 0.92 2.41
CA PHE A 46 -3.62 0.39 1.05
C PHE A 46 -4.71 1.06 0.23
N LYS A 47 -4.44 1.22 -1.05
CA LYS A 47 -5.45 1.38 -2.10
C LYS A 47 -5.35 0.20 -3.06
N ILE A 48 -6.45 -0.53 -3.20
CA ILE A 48 -6.52 -1.72 -4.05
C ILE A 48 -7.46 -1.42 -5.21
N ASN A 49 -6.98 -1.60 -6.42
CA ASN A 49 -7.80 -1.49 -7.61
C ASN A 49 -8.48 -2.83 -7.88
N VAL A 50 -9.81 -2.84 -7.87
CA VAL A 50 -10.61 -4.02 -8.23
C VAL A 50 -10.79 -4.02 -9.74
N ASN A 51 -10.14 -4.94 -10.42
CA ASN A 51 -10.21 -5.09 -11.85
C ASN A 51 -11.55 -5.69 -12.30
N ARG A 52 -11.86 -5.52 -13.60
CA ARG A 52 -13.03 -6.13 -14.21
C ARG A 52 -13.00 -7.65 -14.02
N THR A 53 -14.14 -8.20 -13.64
CA THR A 53 -14.32 -9.65 -13.46
C THR A 53 -14.18 -10.38 -14.79
N PRO A 54 -13.30 -11.40 -14.90
CA PRO A 54 -13.18 -12.22 -16.11
C PRO A 54 -14.44 -12.99 -16.42
N ALA A 55 -14.65 -13.34 -17.70
CA ALA A 55 -15.87 -13.97 -18.17
C ALA A 55 -16.15 -15.36 -17.52
N ASP A 56 -15.12 -16.15 -17.29
CA ASP A 56 -15.21 -17.45 -16.62
C ASP A 56 -15.69 -17.32 -15.17
N VAL A 57 -15.23 -16.29 -14.46
CA VAL A 57 -15.68 -15.99 -13.10
C VAL A 57 -17.14 -15.52 -13.11
N LEU A 58 -17.54 -14.68 -14.09
CA LEU A 58 -18.93 -14.28 -14.27
C LEU A 58 -19.84 -15.48 -14.53
N THR A 59 -19.43 -16.41 -15.37
CA THR A 59 -20.14 -17.67 -15.62
C THR A 59 -20.36 -18.47 -14.33
N ARG A 60 -19.31 -18.59 -13.50
CA ARG A 60 -19.40 -19.27 -12.20
C ARG A 60 -20.34 -18.56 -11.23
N ILE A 61 -20.36 -17.22 -11.24
CA ILE A 61 -21.30 -16.44 -10.43
C ILE A 61 -22.74 -16.73 -10.86
N VAL A 62 -23.03 -16.68 -12.16
CA VAL A 62 -24.38 -16.95 -12.70
C VAL A 62 -24.87 -18.37 -12.37
N LEU A 63 -23.98 -19.35 -12.39
CA LEU A 63 -24.33 -20.75 -12.12
C LEU A 63 -24.51 -21.06 -10.62
N ASN A 64 -23.83 -20.34 -9.73
CA ASN A 64 -23.72 -20.70 -8.31
C ASN A 64 -24.29 -19.65 -7.35
N ARG A 65 -24.85 -18.54 -7.84
CA ARG A 65 -25.38 -17.46 -7.02
C ARG A 65 -26.82 -17.14 -7.40
N GLU A 66 -27.66 -16.96 -6.40
CA GLU A 66 -28.99 -16.38 -6.55
C GLU A 66 -28.98 -14.92 -6.09
N MET A 67 -29.71 -14.08 -6.80
CA MET A 67 -29.84 -12.67 -6.45
C MET A 67 -30.57 -12.51 -5.12
N GLY A 68 -29.98 -11.78 -4.18
CA GLY A 68 -30.55 -11.54 -2.85
C GLY A 68 -30.26 -12.64 -1.82
N VAL A 69 -29.56 -13.71 -2.20
CA VAL A 69 -29.10 -14.76 -1.27
C VAL A 69 -27.62 -14.58 -1.00
N GLU A 70 -27.27 -14.18 0.22
CA GLU A 70 -25.87 -14.11 0.65
C GLU A 70 -25.43 -15.46 1.21
N PRO A 71 -24.23 -15.97 0.85
CA PRO A 71 -23.71 -17.20 1.41
C PRO A 71 -23.33 -16.99 2.88
N GLU A 72 -23.66 -17.94 3.71
CA GLU A 72 -23.15 -17.98 5.08
C GLU A 72 -21.62 -18.24 5.06
N ILE A 73 -20.88 -17.34 5.66
CA ILE A 73 -19.42 -17.45 5.82
C ILE A 73 -19.12 -17.63 7.30
N SER A 74 -18.55 -18.79 7.63
CA SER A 74 -18.07 -19.04 8.99
C SER A 74 -16.82 -18.21 9.27
N PRO A 75 -16.68 -17.58 10.46
CA PRO A 75 -15.49 -16.87 10.85
C PRO A 75 -14.28 -17.83 10.92
N VAL A 76 -13.15 -17.42 10.32
CA VAL A 76 -11.91 -18.20 10.29
C VAL A 76 -11.01 -17.87 11.50
N LEU A 77 -11.11 -16.64 12.01
CA LEU A 77 -10.36 -16.13 13.15
C LEU A 77 -11.29 -15.37 14.09
N ASN A 78 -11.04 -15.45 15.37
CA ASN A 78 -11.65 -14.57 16.35
C ASN A 78 -10.80 -13.29 16.54
N ALA A 79 -11.34 -12.30 17.28
CA ALA A 79 -10.67 -11.02 17.49
C ALA A 79 -9.34 -11.16 18.25
N GLN A 80 -9.24 -12.10 19.19
CA GLN A 80 -8.03 -12.33 19.96
C GLN A 80 -6.92 -12.93 19.09
N GLU A 81 -7.22 -13.92 18.29
CA GLU A 81 -6.28 -14.53 17.33
C GLU A 81 -5.75 -13.49 16.34
N LEU A 82 -6.62 -12.58 15.88
CA LEU A 82 -6.20 -11.50 15.00
C LEU A 82 -5.25 -10.52 15.68
N LEU A 83 -5.51 -10.17 16.96
CA LEU A 83 -4.61 -9.30 17.74
C LEU A 83 -3.24 -9.96 17.94
N GLU A 84 -3.19 -11.25 18.18
CA GLU A 84 -1.94 -12.03 18.31
C GLU A 84 -1.15 -12.03 16.99
N LEU A 85 -1.82 -12.27 15.85
CA LEU A 85 -1.18 -12.16 14.54
C LEU A 85 -0.66 -10.75 14.23
N MET A 86 -1.40 -9.71 14.60
CA MET A 86 -0.94 -8.33 14.48
C MET A 86 0.30 -8.06 15.35
N GLN A 87 0.36 -8.60 16.55
CA GLN A 87 1.53 -8.49 17.41
C GLN A 87 2.72 -9.26 16.85
N MET A 88 2.51 -10.46 16.33
CA MET A 88 3.57 -11.23 15.66
C MET A 88 4.13 -10.45 14.44
N ALA A 89 3.26 -9.85 13.64
CA ALA A 89 3.69 -9.03 12.50
C ALA A 89 4.54 -7.81 12.94
N ARG A 90 4.20 -7.17 14.06
CA ARG A 90 4.99 -6.06 14.62
C ARG A 90 6.39 -6.51 15.05
N ASN A 91 6.54 -7.73 15.54
CA ASN A 91 7.79 -8.30 16.02
C ASN A 91 8.72 -8.80 14.89
N VAL A 92 8.23 -8.89 13.63
CA VAL A 92 9.10 -9.20 12.49
C VAL A 92 10.19 -8.13 12.37
N ALA A 93 11.43 -8.55 12.26
CA ALA A 93 12.58 -7.64 12.14
C ALA A 93 12.66 -7.01 10.75
N ILE A 94 13.08 -5.75 10.70
CA ILE A 94 13.48 -5.07 9.45
C ILE A 94 14.99 -4.87 9.51
N PRO A 95 15.77 -5.54 8.65
CA PRO A 95 17.20 -5.26 8.53
C PRO A 95 17.44 -3.80 8.11
N GLU A 96 18.51 -3.19 8.62
CA GLU A 96 18.85 -1.78 8.32
C GLU A 96 18.95 -1.51 6.80
N VAL A 97 19.49 -2.46 6.05
CA VAL A 97 19.60 -2.34 4.58
C VAL A 97 18.23 -2.31 3.88
N VAL A 98 17.22 -2.98 4.45
CA VAL A 98 15.83 -2.94 3.94
C VAL A 98 15.15 -1.63 4.34
N ALA A 99 15.41 -1.15 5.56
CA ALA A 99 14.91 0.15 6.01
C ALA A 99 15.49 1.30 5.18
N ASP A 100 16.81 1.27 4.88
CA ASP A 100 17.48 2.21 3.96
C ASP A 100 16.83 2.18 2.56
N TYR A 101 16.58 1.00 2.01
CA TYR A 101 15.91 0.83 0.72
C TYR A 101 14.51 1.47 0.70
N ILE A 102 13.70 1.27 1.76
CA ILE A 102 12.40 1.92 1.92
C ILE A 102 12.57 3.45 1.92
N GLY A 103 13.52 3.96 2.68
CA GLY A 103 13.81 5.40 2.76
C GLY A 103 14.17 5.99 1.40
N ARG A 104 15.08 5.34 0.65
CA ARG A 104 15.48 5.76 -0.69
C ARG A 104 14.33 5.73 -1.68
N LEU A 105 13.51 4.68 -1.67
CA LEU A 105 12.32 4.58 -2.52
C LEU A 105 11.34 5.73 -2.27
N VAL A 106 11.04 6.01 -0.99
CA VAL A 106 10.10 7.09 -0.63
C VAL A 106 10.68 8.46 -0.98
N ASN A 107 11.96 8.71 -0.69
CA ASN A 107 12.62 9.96 -1.06
C ASN A 107 12.60 10.18 -2.58
N ALA A 108 12.92 9.15 -3.36
CA ALA A 108 12.95 9.21 -4.81
C ALA A 108 11.57 9.49 -5.46
N THR A 109 10.47 9.39 -4.71
CA THR A 109 9.14 9.80 -5.20
C THR A 109 8.98 11.32 -5.31
N HIS A 110 9.84 12.11 -4.64
CA HIS A 110 9.73 13.57 -4.64
C HIS A 110 10.29 14.19 -5.94
N PRO A 111 9.72 15.32 -6.39
CA PRO A 111 10.20 16.01 -7.59
C PRO A 111 11.68 16.36 -7.50
N GLY A 112 12.45 15.98 -8.52
CA GLY A 112 13.87 16.29 -8.61
C GLY A 112 14.81 15.29 -7.91
N GLU A 113 14.29 14.34 -7.15
CA GLU A 113 15.10 13.34 -6.42
C GLU A 113 15.43 12.09 -7.26
N SER A 114 14.76 11.91 -8.41
CA SER A 114 15.01 10.83 -9.36
C SER A 114 14.50 11.19 -10.75
N GLU A 115 15.01 10.54 -11.80
CA GLU A 115 14.48 10.70 -13.15
C GLU A 115 13.04 10.19 -13.26
N ALA A 116 12.74 9.12 -12.53
CA ALA A 116 11.39 8.54 -12.50
C ALA A 116 10.34 9.51 -11.96
N SER A 117 10.72 10.47 -11.09
CA SER A 117 9.82 11.45 -10.47
C SER A 117 9.56 12.71 -11.32
N GLY A 118 10.10 12.81 -12.54
CA GLY A 118 10.01 14.01 -13.40
C GLY A 118 8.60 14.53 -13.70
N GLY A 119 7.57 13.68 -13.57
CA GLY A 119 6.17 14.05 -13.73
C GLY A 119 5.39 14.17 -12.40
N VAL A 120 6.06 14.00 -11.27
CA VAL A 120 5.43 14.06 -9.95
C VAL A 120 5.29 15.50 -9.48
N LYS A 121 4.12 15.85 -8.97
CA LYS A 121 3.85 17.13 -8.29
C LYS A 121 4.13 17.04 -6.79
N TYR A 122 3.65 15.97 -6.16
CA TYR A 122 3.88 15.66 -4.75
C TYR A 122 4.25 14.19 -4.60
N GLY A 123 5.38 13.95 -3.94
CA GLY A 123 5.83 12.61 -3.56
C GLY A 123 5.14 12.08 -2.32
N ALA A 124 5.48 10.85 -1.95
CA ALA A 124 4.87 10.15 -0.82
C ALA A 124 5.40 10.66 0.53
N SER A 125 4.50 10.82 1.51
CA SER A 125 4.83 11.29 2.86
C SER A 125 5.60 10.24 3.69
N PRO A 126 6.17 10.60 4.86
CA PRO A 126 6.77 9.61 5.78
C PRO A 126 5.81 8.48 6.21
N ARG A 127 4.48 8.68 6.14
CA ARG A 127 3.49 7.62 6.34
C ARG A 127 3.65 6.48 5.35
N ALA A 128 4.09 6.77 4.14
CA ALA A 128 4.37 5.76 3.13
C ALA A 128 5.50 4.82 3.55
N ALA A 129 6.58 5.36 4.12
CA ALA A 129 7.68 4.54 4.63
C ALA A 129 7.22 3.61 5.75
N LEU A 130 6.44 4.15 6.71
CA LEU A 130 5.85 3.35 7.79
C LEU A 130 4.86 2.30 7.24
N GLY A 131 4.07 2.67 6.23
CA GLY A 131 3.15 1.76 5.56
C GLY A 131 3.86 0.62 4.84
N LEU A 132 4.93 0.91 4.08
CA LEU A 132 5.77 -0.10 3.43
C LEU A 132 6.39 -1.05 4.45
N ALA A 133 6.94 -0.51 5.54
CA ALA A 133 7.54 -1.30 6.61
C ALA A 133 6.51 -2.25 7.25
N ALA A 134 5.32 -1.75 7.60
CA ALA A 134 4.27 -2.55 8.22
C ALA A 134 3.75 -3.64 7.28
N ALA A 135 3.52 -3.30 6.00
CA ALA A 135 3.05 -4.24 4.99
C ALA A 135 4.09 -5.32 4.66
N ALA A 136 5.39 -4.94 4.56
CA ALA A 136 6.49 -5.88 4.34
C ALA A 136 6.64 -6.87 5.52
N LYS A 137 6.50 -6.40 6.77
CA LYS A 137 6.48 -7.26 7.95
C LYS A 137 5.36 -8.28 7.91
N ALA A 138 4.13 -7.85 7.62
CA ALA A 138 2.98 -8.74 7.51
C ALA A 138 3.16 -9.77 6.40
N ARG A 139 3.75 -9.36 5.26
CA ARG A 139 4.08 -10.27 4.16
C ARG A 139 5.13 -11.29 4.57
N ALA A 140 6.22 -10.89 5.21
CA ALA A 140 7.26 -11.78 5.70
C ALA A 140 6.70 -12.84 6.67
N LEU A 141 5.84 -12.40 7.63
CA LEU A 141 5.14 -13.29 8.56
C LEU A 141 4.29 -14.32 7.82
N ARG A 142 3.49 -13.85 6.83
CA ARG A 142 2.65 -14.74 6.00
C ARG A 142 3.46 -15.84 5.30
N HIS A 143 4.73 -15.58 5.00
CA HIS A 143 5.67 -16.54 4.43
C HIS A 143 6.52 -17.26 5.48
N GLY A 144 6.16 -17.21 6.76
CA GLY A 144 6.84 -17.89 7.85
C GLY A 144 8.23 -17.35 8.18
N ARG A 145 8.53 -16.09 7.81
CA ARG A 145 9.85 -15.49 8.02
C ARG A 145 9.84 -14.48 9.18
N ALA A 146 10.90 -14.50 9.96
CA ALA A 146 11.09 -13.61 11.10
C ALA A 146 11.69 -12.23 10.73
N PHE A 147 12.04 -12.01 9.45
CA PHE A 147 12.63 -10.78 8.95
C PHE A 147 12.14 -10.45 7.54
N CYS A 148 12.10 -9.16 7.22
CA CYS A 148 11.71 -8.65 5.89
C CYS A 148 12.87 -8.74 4.90
N SER A 149 12.52 -8.94 3.63
CA SER A 149 13.43 -8.84 2.49
C SER A 149 13.05 -7.68 1.56
N PHE A 150 13.89 -7.40 0.56
CA PHE A 150 13.60 -6.41 -0.48
C PHE A 150 12.37 -6.79 -1.31
N GLU A 151 12.17 -8.07 -1.58
CA GLU A 151 11.04 -8.61 -2.32
C GLU A 151 9.72 -8.39 -1.57
N ASP A 152 9.74 -8.37 -0.24
CA ASP A 152 8.54 -8.05 0.54
C ASP A 152 8.14 -6.60 0.34
N VAL A 153 9.11 -5.68 0.31
CA VAL A 153 8.86 -4.26 0.03
C VAL A 153 8.33 -4.08 -1.39
N GLN A 154 8.99 -4.69 -2.38
CA GLN A 154 8.59 -4.59 -3.79
C GLN A 154 7.19 -5.15 -4.05
N ALA A 155 6.82 -6.22 -3.36
CA ALA A 155 5.50 -6.84 -3.53
C ALA A 155 4.34 -5.98 -3.00
N VAL A 156 4.60 -5.09 -2.05
CA VAL A 156 3.55 -4.23 -1.43
C VAL A 156 3.65 -2.77 -1.87
N ILE A 157 4.62 -2.43 -2.72
CA ILE A 157 4.92 -1.03 -3.08
C ILE A 157 3.73 -0.35 -3.80
N HIS A 158 3.09 -1.04 -4.74
CA HIS A 158 1.96 -0.51 -5.51
C HIS A 158 0.77 -0.14 -4.62
N PRO A 159 0.17 -1.06 -3.86
CA PRO A 159 -0.99 -0.74 -3.03
C PRO A 159 -0.69 0.31 -1.95
N VAL A 160 0.59 0.47 -1.54
CA VAL A 160 0.99 1.47 -0.55
C VAL A 160 1.27 2.83 -1.17
N LEU A 161 1.88 2.92 -2.36
CA LEU A 161 2.37 4.19 -2.91
C LEU A 161 1.46 4.82 -3.97
N GLU A 162 0.68 4.06 -4.74
CA GLU A 162 -0.06 4.59 -5.90
C GLU A 162 -0.99 5.76 -5.54
N HIS A 163 -1.64 5.71 -4.38
CA HIS A 163 -2.57 6.75 -3.93
C HIS A 163 -1.89 7.93 -3.23
N ARG A 164 -0.55 7.87 -3.05
CA ARG A 164 0.26 8.88 -2.38
C ARG A 164 1.11 9.70 -3.33
N ILE A 165 1.23 9.26 -4.59
CA ILE A 165 1.99 9.96 -5.63
C ILE A 165 1.03 10.76 -6.49
N LEU A 166 1.19 12.08 -6.50
CA LEU A 166 0.41 12.98 -7.32
C LEU A 166 1.21 13.45 -8.52
N LEU A 167 0.66 13.21 -9.69
CA LEU A 167 1.23 13.69 -10.94
C LEU A 167 0.83 15.14 -11.23
N ASN A 168 1.72 15.88 -11.87
CA ASN A 168 1.40 17.20 -12.39
C ASN A 168 0.45 17.10 -13.61
N HIS A 169 -0.09 18.24 -14.04
CA HIS A 169 -1.09 18.27 -15.11
C HIS A 169 -0.55 17.75 -16.44
N THR A 170 0.67 18.15 -16.79
CA THR A 170 1.33 17.72 -18.05
C THR A 170 1.52 16.21 -18.08
N ALA A 171 2.07 15.62 -17.04
CA ALA A 171 2.28 14.18 -16.95
C ALA A 171 0.98 13.38 -17.05
N ARG A 172 -0.14 13.91 -16.50
CA ARG A 172 -1.46 13.28 -16.67
C ARG A 172 -1.97 13.36 -18.11
N LEU A 173 -1.77 14.49 -18.78
CA LEU A 173 -2.14 14.64 -20.19
C LEU A 173 -1.33 13.71 -21.09
N ASP A 174 -0.04 13.49 -20.75
CA ASP A 174 0.84 12.54 -21.45
C ASP A 174 0.53 11.07 -21.13
N GLY A 175 -0.55 10.79 -20.37
CA GLY A 175 -0.97 9.43 -20.01
C GLY A 175 -0.10 8.76 -18.96
N GLN A 176 0.75 9.49 -18.26
CA GLN A 176 1.53 8.94 -17.15
C GLN A 176 0.62 8.50 -15.99
N THR A 177 0.97 7.41 -15.35
CA THR A 177 0.26 6.89 -14.17
C THR A 177 1.18 6.77 -12.96
N PRO A 178 0.67 6.89 -11.72
CA PRO A 178 1.47 6.62 -10.52
C PRO A 178 2.12 5.24 -10.55
N ALA A 179 1.42 4.22 -11.04
CA ALA A 179 1.96 2.87 -11.22
C ALA A 179 3.19 2.84 -12.13
N ALA A 180 3.16 3.58 -13.26
CA ALA A 180 4.30 3.68 -14.16
C ALA A 180 5.51 4.37 -13.50
N VAL A 181 5.26 5.39 -12.67
CA VAL A 181 6.32 6.04 -11.88
C VAL A 181 6.95 5.04 -10.90
N ILE A 182 6.13 4.31 -10.14
CA ILE A 182 6.60 3.30 -9.17
C ILE A 182 7.45 2.23 -9.88
N ASN A 183 7.01 1.74 -11.03
CA ASN A 183 7.76 0.75 -11.80
C ASN A 183 9.13 1.27 -12.27
N ARG A 184 9.24 2.57 -12.60
CA ARG A 184 10.53 3.20 -12.91
C ARG A 184 11.39 3.33 -11.67
N LEU A 185 10.84 3.80 -10.55
CA LEU A 185 11.54 3.92 -9.27
C LEU A 185 12.17 2.59 -8.82
N VAL A 186 11.43 1.49 -8.89
CA VAL A 186 11.94 0.15 -8.52
C VAL A 186 13.12 -0.28 -9.40
N ARG A 187 13.15 0.13 -10.67
CA ARG A 187 14.27 -0.17 -11.59
C ARG A 187 15.47 0.75 -11.36
N GLU A 188 15.23 2.04 -11.05
CA GLU A 188 16.25 3.07 -10.86
C GLU A 188 16.93 2.93 -9.50
N ILE A 189 16.18 2.57 -8.45
CA ILE A 189 16.69 2.48 -7.09
C ILE A 189 17.11 1.03 -6.79
N PRO A 190 18.43 0.72 -6.77
CA PRO A 190 18.89 -0.63 -6.48
C PRO A 190 18.58 -1.02 -5.03
N ALA A 191 18.24 -2.29 -4.82
CA ALA A 191 17.95 -2.81 -3.49
C ALA A 191 19.18 -2.68 -2.56
N GLN A 192 20.38 -2.89 -3.07
CA GLN A 192 21.63 -2.72 -2.34
C GLN A 192 22.40 -1.53 -2.90
N ASN A 193 22.81 -0.62 -2.03
CA ASN A 193 23.56 0.58 -2.41
C ASN A 193 25.10 0.40 -2.23
N LYS A 194 25.56 -0.77 -1.77
CA LYS A 194 26.99 -1.06 -1.66
C LYS A 194 27.46 -1.76 -2.93
N PRO A 195 28.52 -1.28 -3.60
CA PRO A 195 29.19 -2.07 -4.62
C PRO A 195 29.63 -3.40 -3.99
N LEU A 196 29.48 -4.48 -4.75
CA LEU A 196 30.03 -5.78 -4.35
C LEU A 196 31.52 -5.57 -4.01
N PRO A 197 32.06 -6.18 -2.92
CA PRO A 197 33.49 -6.19 -2.68
C PRO A 197 34.21 -6.64 -3.95
N ASP A 198 35.32 -6.00 -4.28
CA ASP A 198 36.12 -6.25 -5.52
C ASP A 198 36.42 -7.75 -5.71
N SER A 199 36.56 -8.51 -4.60
CA SER A 199 36.73 -9.97 -4.59
C SER A 199 35.55 -10.74 -5.15
N LEU A 200 34.32 -10.22 -5.03
CA LEU A 200 33.09 -10.85 -5.57
C LEU A 200 32.72 -10.27 -6.96
N ALA A 201 33.08 -9.03 -7.25
CA ALA A 201 32.92 -8.42 -8.57
C ALA A 201 33.79 -9.11 -9.64
N ALA A 202 34.93 -9.66 -9.24
CA ALA A 202 35.85 -10.43 -10.10
C ALA A 202 35.40 -11.90 -10.32
N ALA A 203 34.54 -12.45 -9.47
CA ALA A 203 33.98 -13.79 -9.62
C ALA A 203 32.83 -13.76 -10.62
N LYS A 204 33.13 -13.77 -11.92
CA LYS A 204 32.14 -14.09 -12.95
C LYS A 204 31.71 -15.54 -12.73
N ILE A 205 30.56 -15.73 -12.12
CA ILE A 205 29.88 -17.03 -12.08
C ILE A 205 29.35 -17.27 -13.51
N HIS A 206 29.96 -18.22 -14.20
CA HIS A 206 29.48 -18.75 -15.48
C HIS A 206 28.33 -19.71 -15.26
#